data_37c90345163323bf9e3af55a4aa27f35
#
_entry.id   37c90345163323bf9e3af55a4aa27f35
#
_cell.length_a   1.000
_cell.length_b   1.000
_cell.length_c   1.000
_cell.angle_alpha   90.00
_cell.angle_beta   90.00
_cell.angle_gamma   90.00
#
_symmetry.space_group_name_H-M   'P 1'
#
loop_
_entity.id
_entity.type
_entity.pdbx_description
1 polymer ?
#
loop_
_entity_poly.entity_id
_entity_poly.type
_entity_poly.pdbx_seq_one_letter_code
_entity_poly.pdbx_strand_id
1 'polypeptide(L)'
;MSTTENAVNPAVETIATVSAVGPVGTVAQAAVAAGYSSEVAQSLQVDIERIIARYPAGKERSALIPMLHLIQSVDGYVSPAGIALCAARLGLERAEVSAVATFYSQFRRHPVGTYHVGVCTNALCAVMGGDEIWKAVTEHTGLGAEETSEDGTISLERVECN
;
A
#
# COMPACT_ATOMS: atom_id res chain seq x y z
N MET A 1 -21.70 54.70 -5.93
CA MET A 1 -20.76 53.98 -5.09
C MET A 1 -21.59 52.91 -4.37
N SER A 2 -21.59 51.71 -4.92
CA SER A 2 -22.39 50.58 -4.40
C SER A 2 -21.39 49.49 -3.99
N THR A 3 -21.28 49.29 -2.69
CA THR A 3 -20.46 48.24 -2.06
C THR A 3 -21.23 46.91 -2.11
N THR A 4 -20.84 46.01 -2.98
CA THR A 4 -21.33 44.63 -2.98
C THR A 4 -20.66 43.88 -1.85
N GLU A 5 -21.40 43.64 -0.76
CA GLU A 5 -21.04 42.67 0.27
C GLU A 5 -20.98 41.27 -0.35
N ASN A 6 -19.81 40.67 -0.24
CA ASN A 6 -19.55 39.31 -0.66
C ASN A 6 -20.11 38.37 0.41
N ALA A 7 -21.30 37.82 0.16
CA ALA A 7 -21.94 36.83 1.04
C ALA A 7 -21.11 35.55 1.03
N VAL A 8 -20.41 35.28 2.11
CA VAL A 8 -19.71 34.00 2.38
C VAL A 8 -20.79 32.91 2.52
N ASN A 9 -20.67 31.88 1.72
CA ASN A 9 -21.56 30.71 1.72
C ASN A 9 -21.47 29.96 3.05
N PRO A 10 -22.55 29.84 3.85
CA PRO A 10 -22.53 29.17 5.15
C PRO A 10 -22.42 27.63 5.08
N ALA A 11 -22.26 27.04 3.89
CA ALA A 11 -22.14 25.59 3.72
C ALA A 11 -20.71 25.05 3.92
N VAL A 12 -19.72 25.89 4.27
CA VAL A 12 -18.32 25.46 4.45
C VAL A 12 -17.96 25.20 5.93
N GLU A 13 -18.85 25.49 6.86
CA GLU A 13 -18.58 25.38 8.32
C GLU A 13 -18.96 24.04 8.97
N THR A 14 -19.20 22.98 8.20
CA THR A 14 -19.39 21.65 8.79
C THR A 14 -18.42 20.65 8.20
N ILE A 15 -17.13 20.96 8.21
CA ILE A 15 -16.12 19.90 8.28
C ILE A 15 -16.12 19.49 9.75
N ALA A 16 -16.94 18.48 10.05
CA ALA A 16 -16.96 17.83 11.33
C ALA A 16 -15.51 17.54 11.73
N THR A 17 -15.11 18.09 12.88
CA THR A 17 -13.94 17.67 13.63
C THR A 17 -13.95 16.14 13.66
N VAL A 18 -13.08 15.53 12.87
CA VAL A 18 -12.82 14.10 12.95
C VAL A 18 -12.35 13.86 14.37
N SER A 19 -13.25 13.30 15.18
CA SER A 19 -12.99 12.96 16.56
C SER A 19 -11.68 12.21 16.65
N ALA A 20 -10.80 12.67 17.52
CA ALA A 20 -9.59 11.99 17.91
C ALA A 20 -9.90 10.50 18.08
N VAL A 21 -9.20 9.67 17.33
CA VAL A 21 -9.23 8.22 17.47
C VAL A 21 -8.99 7.95 18.96
N GLY A 22 -9.99 7.37 19.64
CA GLY A 22 -9.89 6.97 21.03
C GLY A 22 -8.69 6.06 21.27
N PRO A 23 -8.35 5.72 22.51
CA PRO A 23 -7.12 4.97 22.82
C PRO A 23 -7.06 3.75 21.93
N VAL A 24 -6.07 3.74 21.02
CA VAL A 24 -5.84 2.68 20.05
C VAL A 24 -5.61 1.41 20.85
N GLY A 25 -6.53 0.45 20.75
CA GLY A 25 -6.35 -0.89 21.30
C GLY A 25 -5.03 -1.50 20.83
N THR A 26 -4.66 -2.65 21.39
CA THR A 26 -3.42 -3.31 20.97
C THR A 26 -3.41 -3.53 19.45
N VAL A 27 -2.23 -3.59 18.84
CA VAL A 27 -2.07 -3.91 17.41
C VAL A 27 -2.83 -5.20 17.06
N ALA A 28 -2.79 -6.22 17.93
CA ALA A 28 -3.52 -7.46 17.72
C ALA A 28 -5.04 -7.24 17.64
N GLN A 29 -5.61 -6.39 18.49
CA GLN A 29 -7.04 -6.07 18.42
C GLN A 29 -7.41 -5.34 17.11
N ALA A 30 -6.57 -4.40 16.68
CA ALA A 30 -6.75 -3.71 15.41
C ALA A 30 -6.60 -4.67 14.22
N ALA A 31 -5.67 -5.63 14.28
CA ALA A 31 -5.47 -6.64 13.25
C ALA A 31 -6.67 -7.59 13.15
N VAL A 32 -7.19 -8.09 14.29
CA VAL A 32 -8.41 -8.92 14.29
C VAL A 32 -9.61 -8.14 13.75
N ALA A 33 -9.77 -6.87 14.13
CA ALA A 33 -10.84 -6.01 13.59
C ALA A 33 -10.67 -5.76 12.08
N ALA A 34 -9.45 -5.82 11.55
CA ALA A 34 -9.16 -5.74 10.12
C ALA A 34 -9.38 -7.06 9.36
N GLY A 35 -9.63 -8.18 10.06
CA GLY A 35 -9.95 -9.47 9.48
C GLY A 35 -8.85 -10.53 9.58
N TYR A 36 -7.74 -10.26 10.27
CA TYR A 36 -6.69 -11.26 10.50
C TYR A 36 -7.09 -12.28 11.56
N SER A 37 -6.59 -13.52 11.43
CA SER A 37 -6.72 -14.51 12.50
C SER A 37 -5.98 -14.05 13.77
N SER A 38 -6.39 -14.57 14.92
CA SER A 38 -5.74 -14.20 16.20
C SER A 38 -4.25 -14.54 16.25
N GLU A 39 -3.82 -15.61 15.61
CA GLU A 39 -2.43 -16.02 15.53
C GLU A 39 -1.60 -15.04 14.68
N VAL A 40 -2.07 -14.73 13.49
CA VAL A 40 -1.42 -13.73 12.60
C VAL A 40 -1.41 -12.35 13.26
N ALA A 41 -2.49 -11.97 13.94
CA ALA A 41 -2.59 -10.69 14.63
C ALA A 41 -1.55 -10.55 15.77
N GLN A 42 -1.27 -11.63 16.51
CA GLN A 42 -0.23 -11.64 17.54
C GLN A 42 1.18 -11.52 16.94
N SER A 43 1.45 -12.23 15.84
CA SER A 43 2.74 -12.12 15.15
C SER A 43 2.95 -10.71 14.61
N LEU A 44 1.94 -10.14 13.93
CA LEU A 44 1.97 -8.77 13.43
C LEU A 44 2.17 -7.74 14.54
N GLN A 45 1.58 -7.95 15.72
CA GLN A 45 1.79 -7.04 16.86
C GLN A 45 3.26 -6.91 17.21
N VAL A 46 3.96 -8.03 17.38
CA VAL A 46 5.38 -8.05 17.79
C VAL A 46 6.23 -7.32 16.74
N ASP A 47 6.01 -7.60 15.46
CA ASP A 47 6.83 -7.02 14.41
C ASP A 47 6.52 -5.54 14.16
N ILE A 48 5.25 -5.14 14.21
CA ILE A 48 4.84 -3.74 14.09
C ILE A 48 5.40 -2.90 15.24
N GLU A 49 5.32 -3.40 16.48
CA GLU A 49 5.88 -2.69 17.63
C GLU A 49 7.41 -2.54 17.52
N ARG A 50 8.10 -3.58 17.05
CA ARG A 50 9.53 -3.53 16.76
C ARG A 50 9.89 -2.51 15.67
N ILE A 51 9.08 -2.42 14.62
CA ILE A 51 9.26 -1.43 13.55
C ILE A 51 9.09 -0.03 14.11
N ILE A 52 8.00 0.23 14.83
CA ILE A 52 7.70 1.56 15.38
C ILE A 52 8.76 2.01 16.38
N ALA A 53 9.27 1.10 17.21
CA ALA A 53 10.31 1.39 18.19
C ALA A 53 11.64 1.91 17.61
N ARG A 54 11.84 1.81 16.28
CA ARG A 54 13.02 2.38 15.60
C ARG A 54 12.90 3.89 15.36
N TYR A 55 11.72 4.45 15.54
CA TYR A 55 11.44 5.87 15.27
C TYR A 55 11.30 6.65 16.56
N PRO A 56 11.76 7.90 16.61
CA PRO A 56 11.58 8.76 17.78
C PRO A 56 10.10 8.98 18.10
N ALA A 57 9.80 9.19 19.38
CA ALA A 57 8.45 9.52 19.81
C ALA A 57 7.89 10.74 19.05
N GLY A 58 6.65 10.64 18.59
CA GLY A 58 5.97 11.63 17.73
C GLY A 58 6.37 11.58 16.25
N LYS A 59 7.18 10.59 15.83
CA LYS A 59 7.57 10.35 14.43
C LYS A 59 7.16 8.97 13.92
N GLU A 60 6.24 8.32 14.60
CA GLU A 60 5.75 6.97 14.30
C GLU A 60 5.16 6.85 12.89
N ARG A 61 4.65 7.95 12.33
CA ARG A 61 4.17 8.02 10.93
C ARG A 61 5.22 7.53 9.91
N SER A 62 6.50 7.75 10.20
CA SER A 62 7.60 7.31 9.34
C SER A 62 7.76 5.79 9.29
N ALA A 63 7.12 5.05 10.20
CA ALA A 63 7.09 3.59 10.18
C ALA A 63 6.13 3.02 9.10
N LEU A 64 5.36 3.85 8.38
CA LEU A 64 4.36 3.38 7.44
C LEU A 64 4.95 2.50 6.34
N ILE A 65 6.03 2.92 5.69
CA ILE A 65 6.65 2.16 4.59
C ILE A 65 7.10 0.77 5.06
N PRO A 66 7.92 0.61 6.12
CA PRO A 66 8.28 -0.72 6.61
C PRO A 66 7.10 -1.54 7.12
N MET A 67 6.03 -0.91 7.63
CA MET A 67 4.80 -1.63 7.97
C MET A 67 4.09 -2.17 6.72
N LEU A 68 4.04 -1.40 5.63
CA LEU A 68 3.48 -1.87 4.36
C LEU A 68 4.29 -3.03 3.77
N HIS A 69 5.63 -3.02 3.90
CA HIS A 69 6.46 -4.18 3.54
C HIS A 69 6.15 -5.40 4.38
N LEU A 70 5.95 -5.24 5.69
CA LEU A 70 5.54 -6.34 6.57
C LEU A 70 4.19 -6.91 6.15
N ILE A 71 3.18 -6.06 5.91
CA ILE A 71 1.87 -6.50 5.41
C ILE A 71 2.01 -7.26 4.10
N GLN A 72 2.76 -6.72 3.14
CA GLN A 72 2.98 -7.40 1.86
C GLN A 72 3.68 -8.76 2.02
N SER A 73 4.57 -8.91 2.99
CA SER A 73 5.23 -10.20 3.25
C SER A 73 4.29 -11.25 3.86
N VAL A 74 3.25 -10.82 4.58
CA VAL A 74 2.26 -11.71 5.21
C VAL A 74 1.13 -12.07 4.26
N ASP A 75 0.61 -11.06 3.53
CA ASP A 75 -0.57 -11.21 2.67
C ASP A 75 -0.22 -11.51 1.20
N GLY A 76 1.07 -11.39 0.82
CA GLY A 76 1.53 -11.45 -0.57
C GLY A 76 1.34 -10.16 -1.36
N TYR A 77 0.54 -9.23 -0.84
CA TYR A 77 0.27 -7.90 -1.40
C TYR A 77 -0.19 -6.96 -0.29
N VAL A 78 -0.28 -5.66 -0.56
CA VAL A 78 -0.83 -4.69 0.40
C VAL A 78 -2.35 -4.79 0.40
N SER A 79 -2.87 -5.61 1.29
CA SER A 79 -4.30 -5.91 1.40
C SER A 79 -5.09 -4.74 1.98
N PRO A 80 -6.42 -4.66 1.72
CA PRO A 80 -7.30 -3.69 2.38
C PRO A 80 -7.30 -3.83 3.92
N ALA A 81 -7.12 -5.05 4.44
CA ALA A 81 -6.99 -5.34 5.86
C ALA A 81 -5.69 -4.73 6.41
N GLY A 82 -4.56 -4.91 5.70
CA GLY A 82 -3.28 -4.31 6.06
C GLY A 82 -3.30 -2.78 6.02
N ILE A 83 -3.95 -2.18 5.03
CA ILE A 83 -4.17 -0.73 4.98
C ILE A 83 -4.94 -0.24 6.22
N ALA A 84 -6.02 -0.94 6.58
CA ALA A 84 -6.82 -0.59 7.75
C ALA A 84 -6.02 -0.71 9.05
N LEU A 85 -5.20 -1.76 9.18
CA LEU A 85 -4.32 -1.97 10.32
C LEU A 85 -3.26 -0.87 10.45
N CYS A 86 -2.57 -0.53 9.36
CA CYS A 86 -1.57 0.55 9.33
C CYS A 86 -2.21 1.90 9.70
N ALA A 87 -3.36 2.21 9.12
CA ALA A 87 -4.11 3.42 9.40
C ALA A 87 -4.48 3.52 10.90
N ALA A 88 -5.10 2.50 11.45
CA ALA A 88 -5.48 2.44 12.86
C ALA A 88 -4.28 2.58 13.79
N ARG A 89 -3.16 1.89 13.48
CA ARG A 89 -1.99 1.88 14.37
C ARG A 89 -1.20 3.18 14.35
N LEU A 90 -1.15 3.87 13.22
CA LEU A 90 -0.41 5.13 13.07
C LEU A 90 -1.29 6.38 13.21
N GLY A 91 -2.60 6.22 13.47
CA GLY A 91 -3.53 7.35 13.54
C GLY A 91 -3.66 8.10 12.21
N LEU A 92 -3.65 7.35 11.09
CA LEU A 92 -3.75 7.88 9.73
C LEU A 92 -5.12 7.56 9.13
N GLU A 93 -5.51 8.34 8.13
CA GLU A 93 -6.65 7.99 7.28
C GLU A 93 -6.26 6.84 6.32
N ARG A 94 -7.22 5.94 6.02
CA ARG A 94 -6.99 4.85 5.04
C ARG A 94 -6.59 5.40 3.67
N ALA A 95 -7.09 6.57 3.30
CA ALA A 95 -6.75 7.24 2.05
C ALA A 95 -5.26 7.66 2.02
N GLU A 96 -4.72 8.15 3.13
CA GLU A 96 -3.29 8.50 3.24
C GLU A 96 -2.40 7.26 3.09
N VAL A 97 -2.75 6.17 3.76
CA VAL A 97 -2.02 4.89 3.64
C VAL A 97 -2.09 4.35 2.22
N SER A 98 -3.28 4.38 1.60
CA SER A 98 -3.48 3.95 0.21
C SER A 98 -2.68 4.81 -0.77
N ALA A 99 -2.60 6.12 -0.55
CA ALA A 99 -1.82 7.02 -1.39
C ALA A 99 -0.33 6.63 -1.39
N VAL A 100 0.24 6.32 -0.21
CA VAL A 100 1.62 5.84 -0.10
C VAL A 100 1.80 4.49 -0.81
N ALA A 101 0.89 3.54 -0.57
CA ALA A 101 0.94 2.23 -1.21
C ALA A 101 0.79 2.29 -2.74
N THR A 102 0.14 3.33 -3.28
CA THR A 102 0.00 3.54 -4.73
C THR A 102 1.21 4.25 -5.32
N PHE A 103 1.83 5.13 -4.56
CA PHE A 103 2.97 5.93 -5.04
C PHE A 103 4.22 5.08 -5.30
N TYR A 104 4.47 4.09 -4.45
CA TYR A 104 5.66 3.24 -4.56
C TYR A 104 5.35 1.97 -5.37
N SER A 105 5.96 1.81 -6.52
CA SER A 105 5.78 0.66 -7.43
C SER A 105 6.13 -0.70 -6.83
N GLN A 106 6.88 -0.74 -5.73
CA GLN A 106 7.21 -1.97 -5.01
C GLN A 106 6.03 -2.59 -4.25
N PHE A 107 4.96 -1.81 -3.99
CA PHE A 107 3.78 -2.32 -3.31
C PHE A 107 2.77 -2.88 -4.30
N ARG A 108 2.48 -4.17 -4.17
CA ARG A 108 1.44 -4.85 -4.94
C ARG A 108 0.07 -4.54 -4.34
N ARG A 109 -0.89 -4.18 -5.18
CA ARG A 109 -2.25 -3.82 -4.76
C ARG A 109 -3.26 -4.96 -4.93
N HIS A 110 -2.84 -6.05 -5.55
CA HIS A 110 -3.60 -7.27 -5.80
C HIS A 110 -2.69 -8.48 -5.62
N PRO A 111 -3.26 -9.68 -5.41
CA PRO A 111 -2.49 -10.91 -5.36
C PRO A 111 -1.63 -11.08 -6.61
N VAL A 112 -0.39 -11.50 -6.41
CA VAL A 112 0.56 -11.83 -7.48
C VAL A 112 1.06 -13.25 -7.30
N GLY A 113 1.67 -13.81 -8.33
CA GLY A 113 2.27 -15.14 -8.28
C GLY A 113 3.47 -15.21 -7.33
N THR A 114 3.91 -16.43 -7.08
CA THR A 114 5.10 -16.71 -6.25
C THR A 114 6.34 -15.98 -6.78
N TYR A 115 6.45 -15.88 -8.11
CA TYR A 115 7.50 -15.13 -8.80
C TYR A 115 6.87 -13.98 -9.56
N HIS A 116 7.28 -12.78 -9.20
CA HIS A 116 6.89 -11.56 -9.90
C HIS A 116 8.00 -11.11 -10.81
N VAL A 117 7.76 -11.17 -12.13
CA VAL A 117 8.74 -10.86 -13.18
C VAL A 117 8.43 -9.50 -13.79
N GLY A 118 9.26 -8.52 -13.46
CA GLY A 118 9.20 -7.18 -14.05
C GLY A 118 10.18 -7.04 -15.20
N VAL A 119 9.71 -6.63 -16.38
CA VAL A 119 10.56 -6.30 -17.53
C VAL A 119 10.53 -4.80 -17.76
N CYS A 120 11.71 -4.18 -17.67
CA CYS A 120 11.81 -2.74 -17.91
C CYS A 120 11.67 -2.42 -19.41
N THR A 121 10.68 -1.59 -19.71
CA THR A 121 10.41 -1.08 -21.06
C THR A 121 10.49 0.45 -21.12
N ASN A 122 11.22 1.08 -20.18
CA ASN A 122 11.49 2.51 -20.21
C ASN A 122 12.37 2.86 -21.43
N ALA A 123 12.40 4.10 -21.85
CA ALA A 123 12.98 4.57 -23.10
C ALA A 123 14.39 4.00 -23.37
N LEU A 124 15.30 4.05 -22.40
CA LEU A 124 16.65 3.51 -22.56
C LEU A 124 16.64 1.98 -22.65
N CYS A 125 15.86 1.31 -21.81
CA CYS A 125 15.77 -0.15 -21.82
C CYS A 125 15.12 -0.66 -23.11
N ALA A 126 14.10 0.04 -23.65
CA ALA A 126 13.48 -0.28 -24.93
C ALA A 126 14.53 -0.24 -26.08
N VAL A 127 15.33 0.83 -26.14
CA VAL A 127 16.41 0.97 -27.13
C VAL A 127 17.48 -0.15 -26.98
N MET A 128 17.69 -0.64 -25.76
CA MET A 128 18.64 -1.72 -25.45
C MET A 128 18.05 -3.14 -25.60
N GLY A 129 16.83 -3.27 -26.11
CA GLY A 129 16.18 -4.56 -26.36
C GLY A 129 15.15 -4.97 -25.31
N GLY A 130 14.69 -4.05 -24.46
CA GLY A 130 13.67 -4.32 -23.44
C GLY A 130 12.34 -4.79 -24.02
N ASP A 131 11.94 -4.25 -25.16
CA ASP A 131 10.71 -4.65 -25.84
C ASP A 131 10.81 -6.06 -26.45
N GLU A 132 11.97 -6.45 -26.95
CA GLU A 132 12.23 -7.80 -27.44
C GLU A 132 12.21 -8.81 -26.29
N ILE A 133 12.80 -8.44 -25.14
CA ILE A 133 12.74 -9.28 -23.92
C ILE A 133 11.29 -9.43 -23.47
N TRP A 134 10.53 -8.34 -23.43
CA TRP A 134 9.11 -8.38 -23.08
C TRP A 134 8.35 -9.35 -23.98
N LYS A 135 8.52 -9.21 -25.29
CA LYS A 135 7.89 -10.08 -26.28
C LYS A 135 8.26 -11.55 -26.08
N ALA A 136 9.54 -11.85 -25.88
CA ALA A 136 10.01 -13.22 -25.67
C ALA A 136 9.42 -13.84 -24.39
N VAL A 137 9.34 -13.06 -23.29
CA VAL A 137 8.78 -13.51 -22.01
C VAL A 137 7.28 -13.76 -22.14
N THR A 138 6.53 -12.85 -22.78
CA THR A 138 5.08 -13.04 -23.01
C THR A 138 4.77 -14.22 -23.90
N GLU A 139 5.56 -14.42 -24.96
CA GLU A 139 5.40 -15.60 -25.85
C GLU A 139 5.75 -16.92 -25.11
N HIS A 140 6.75 -16.91 -24.24
CA HIS A 140 7.16 -18.11 -23.50
C HIS A 140 6.17 -18.49 -22.40
N THR A 141 5.62 -17.51 -21.69
CA THR A 141 4.70 -17.75 -20.56
C THR A 141 3.23 -17.82 -20.98
N GLY A 142 2.90 -17.25 -22.12
CA GLY A 142 1.50 -17.04 -22.54
C GLY A 142 0.75 -15.97 -21.76
N LEU A 143 1.47 -15.17 -20.93
CA LEU A 143 0.87 -14.14 -20.07
C LEU A 143 1.03 -12.75 -20.69
N GLY A 144 0.03 -11.92 -20.51
CA GLY A 144 0.07 -10.49 -20.82
C GLY A 144 0.61 -9.63 -19.67
N ALA A 145 0.52 -8.30 -19.82
CA ALA A 145 0.87 -7.37 -18.75
C ALA A 145 -0.12 -7.48 -17.58
N GLU A 146 0.40 -7.46 -16.36
CA GLU A 146 -0.38 -7.55 -15.11
C GLU A 146 -1.19 -8.87 -14.97
N GLU A 147 -0.81 -9.89 -15.73
CA GLU A 147 -1.43 -11.21 -15.64
C GLU A 147 -0.62 -12.16 -14.75
N THR A 148 -1.35 -13.06 -14.10
CA THR A 148 -0.80 -14.14 -13.28
C THR A 148 -1.17 -15.48 -13.91
N SER A 149 -0.22 -16.42 -13.95
CA SER A 149 -0.46 -17.78 -14.43
C SER A 149 -1.56 -18.47 -13.60
N GLU A 150 -2.32 -19.36 -14.25
CA GLU A 150 -3.45 -20.07 -13.61
C GLU A 150 -3.03 -20.86 -12.37
N ASP A 151 -1.80 -21.35 -12.34
CA ASP A 151 -1.21 -22.07 -11.19
C ASP A 151 -0.70 -21.14 -10.08
N GLY A 152 -0.81 -19.81 -10.24
CA GLY A 152 -0.34 -18.83 -9.28
C GLY A 152 1.19 -18.74 -9.16
N THR A 153 1.94 -19.28 -10.12
CA THR A 153 3.40 -19.32 -10.02
C THR A 153 4.05 -18.03 -10.47
N ILE A 154 3.65 -17.48 -11.62
CA ILE A 154 4.31 -16.33 -12.26
C ILE A 154 3.31 -15.19 -12.47
N SER A 155 3.72 -13.97 -12.16
CA SER A 155 3.05 -12.74 -12.61
C SER A 155 4.02 -11.92 -13.46
N LEU A 156 3.52 -11.34 -14.56
CA LEU A 156 4.30 -10.46 -15.42
C LEU A 156 3.87 -9.01 -15.28
N GLU A 157 4.84 -8.13 -15.25
CA GLU A 157 4.60 -6.67 -15.22
C GLU A 157 5.59 -5.94 -16.12
N ARG A 158 5.12 -4.90 -16.82
CA ARG A 158 6.00 -3.89 -17.39
C ARG A 158 6.38 -2.92 -16.29
N VAL A 159 7.67 -2.73 -16.08
CA VAL A 159 8.19 -1.84 -15.03
C VAL A 159 9.03 -0.74 -15.64
N GLU A 160 9.19 0.34 -14.88
CA GLU A 160 10.15 1.37 -15.15
C GLU A 160 11.31 1.26 -14.16
N CYS A 161 12.54 1.19 -14.66
CA CYS A 161 13.71 1.20 -13.79
C CYS A 161 13.94 2.60 -13.21
N ASN A 162 14.32 2.67 -11.96
CA ASN A 162 14.72 3.91 -11.28
C ASN A 162 16.23 4.11 -11.38
#